data_4686f45fa43d17e44d4983af1548331a
#
_entry.id   4686f45fa43d17e44d4983af1548331a
#
_cell.length_a   1.000
_cell.length_b   1.000
_cell.length_c   1.000
_cell.angle_alpha   90.00
_cell.angle_beta   90.00
_cell.angle_gamma   90.00
#
_symmetry.space_group_name_H-M   'P 1'
#
loop_
_entity.id
_entity.type
_entity.pdbx_description
1 polymer ?
#
loop_
_entity_poly.entity_id
_entity_poly.type
_entity_poly.pdbx_seq_one_letter_code
_entity_poly.pdbx_strand_id
1 'polypeptide(L)'
;MFKKNRLIWLYVVFAPLVFTITACSDSSQVEQEKEVSPSRIFLQQVSFDSAIVKWRDGPRAVWYGTKSDELSLNVTASIENQHKVASLESLSADTNYYYAFQEAGPAADIMSFRTAPASGTVPADGNTHIWLLGDSGTATENSGGSYSHEGEAIDVMNGFLKYNKEQAGDEPLDLLLLLGDNAYLEGTDEQWQGAFFDIYTKIIQGVATWPTIGNHEMGTGALFDICIYRRIPACESGPVLMNIGGGSSSSDPASYDSDGDGPDPSGLPYLNIFTLPAKGEMGGVPSGTEQYYSLNYGNVHVVSLDSQLTNRDEAQRATMRDWLVDDLSANELDWTIVIFHHPPYSKGSNHDSDREQNEIDMRVAFAPVFENYGVDVIYSGHSHSYERSWYLRGHYGMSDTFDTASNAFLDSHGKPALGQGNEPYQQGEAEGRSVYTVAGNAGKADKEKPCPEGMEMGCTLPNWLKHPAHRTFNEAAAEYKSNGIALKGSIVLDANKSTLTSRFVDEHGQVLDYFTITRD
;
A
#
# COMPACT_ATOMS: atom_id res chain seq x y z
N MET A 1 23.05 -62.08 53.29
CA MET A 1 24.40 -62.02 53.86
C MET A 1 24.70 -60.63 54.28
N PHE A 2 24.66 -60.38 55.56
CA PHE A 2 25.59 -59.73 56.48
C PHE A 2 26.57 -58.70 55.85
N LYS A 3 26.71 -57.47 56.28
CA LYS A 3 27.04 -56.72 57.53
C LYS A 3 27.51 -55.35 57.05
N LYS A 4 27.60 -54.25 57.75
CA LYS A 4 27.61 -53.86 59.16
C LYS A 4 27.55 -52.35 59.24
N ASN A 5 26.84 -51.81 60.23
CA ASN A 5 26.87 -50.39 60.72
C ASN A 5 28.25 -49.95 61.16
N ARG A 6 28.55 -48.66 60.95
CA ARG A 6 29.41 -47.90 61.88
C ARG A 6 28.79 -46.54 62.11
N LEU A 7 28.46 -46.29 63.35
CA LEU A 7 28.11 -44.99 63.98
C LEU A 7 29.41 -44.23 64.21
N ILE A 8 29.43 -42.94 63.80
CA ILE A 8 30.52 -42.03 64.24
C ILE A 8 29.81 -40.87 64.90
N TRP A 9 30.14 -40.67 66.16
CA TRP A 9 29.73 -39.51 66.97
C TRP A 9 30.50 -38.24 66.56
N LEU A 10 29.77 -37.13 66.34
CA LEU A 10 30.40 -35.80 66.18
C LEU A 10 30.09 -34.96 67.40
N TYR A 11 31.13 -34.48 68.00
CA TYR A 11 31.08 -33.53 69.13
C TYR A 11 30.63 -32.14 68.62
N VAL A 12 29.59 -31.59 69.26
CA VAL A 12 29.14 -30.21 69.04
C VAL A 12 29.95 -29.31 69.99
N VAL A 13 30.76 -28.42 69.44
CA VAL A 13 31.41 -27.31 70.16
C VAL A 13 30.56 -26.08 70.00
N PHE A 14 29.98 -25.58 71.09
CA PHE A 14 29.28 -24.29 71.10
C PHE A 14 30.31 -23.15 71.18
N ALA A 15 30.34 -22.26 70.20
CA ALA A 15 30.99 -20.95 70.26
C ALA A 15 29.91 -19.85 70.36
N PRO A 16 30.10 -18.84 71.23
CA PRO A 16 29.11 -17.77 71.36
C PRO A 16 29.18 -16.82 70.16
N LEU A 17 28.05 -16.67 69.49
CA LEU A 17 27.89 -15.70 68.41
C LEU A 17 27.65 -14.32 68.98
N VAL A 18 28.59 -13.42 68.75
CA VAL A 18 28.42 -11.96 69.02
C VAL A 18 27.63 -11.39 67.87
N PHE A 19 26.40 -10.95 68.12
CA PHE A 19 25.60 -10.16 67.16
C PHE A 19 26.10 -8.73 67.10
N THR A 20 26.82 -8.40 66.04
CA THR A 20 26.99 -6.99 65.64
C THR A 20 25.78 -6.59 64.75
N ILE A 21 24.93 -5.70 65.25
CA ILE A 21 23.88 -5.10 64.46
C ILE A 21 24.54 -4.08 63.52
N THR A 22 24.76 -4.48 62.27
CA THR A 22 25.08 -3.55 61.19
C THR A 22 23.73 -3.05 60.65
N ALA A 23 23.48 -1.75 60.86
CA ALA A 23 22.34 -1.07 60.20
C ALA A 23 22.58 -1.11 58.69
N CYS A 24 21.84 -1.95 57.97
CA CYS A 24 21.70 -1.82 56.53
C CYS A 24 20.92 -0.54 56.25
N SER A 25 21.58 0.47 55.72
CA SER A 25 20.91 1.54 55.00
C SER A 25 20.33 0.91 53.73
N ASP A 26 19.02 0.75 53.68
CA ASP A 26 18.26 0.41 52.51
C ASP A 26 18.39 1.56 51.50
N SER A 27 19.41 1.52 50.66
CA SER A 27 19.40 2.27 49.42
C SER A 27 18.53 1.47 48.46
N SER A 28 17.23 1.70 48.48
CA SER A 28 16.36 1.36 47.39
C SER A 28 16.94 2.05 46.15
N GLN A 29 17.71 1.33 45.39
CA GLN A 29 17.96 1.64 43.98
C GLN A 29 16.58 1.55 43.32
N VAL A 30 15.94 2.68 43.14
CA VAL A 30 14.88 2.81 42.15
C VAL A 30 15.58 2.49 40.83
N GLU A 31 15.42 1.26 40.32
CA GLU A 31 15.69 0.98 38.92
C GLU A 31 14.86 2.00 38.16
N GLN A 32 15.52 2.98 37.55
CA GLN A 32 14.87 3.79 36.54
C GLN A 32 14.44 2.81 35.48
N GLU A 33 13.13 2.54 35.39
CA GLU A 33 12.55 1.89 34.22
C GLU A 33 13.09 2.63 33.02
N LYS A 34 13.84 1.92 32.17
CA LYS A 34 14.36 2.46 30.94
C LYS A 34 13.16 2.90 30.13
N GLU A 35 12.99 4.19 29.96
CA GLU A 35 11.89 4.76 29.22
C GLU A 35 11.91 4.16 27.80
N VAL A 36 10.91 3.38 27.46
CA VAL A 36 10.81 2.71 26.16
C VAL A 36 10.45 3.79 25.14
N SER A 37 11.23 3.90 24.08
CA SER A 37 10.97 4.85 23.00
C SER A 37 9.78 4.42 22.15
N PRO A 38 9.03 5.36 21.57
CA PRO A 38 7.98 5.03 20.60
C PRO A 38 8.55 4.29 19.40
N SER A 39 7.82 3.31 18.90
CA SER A 39 8.17 2.55 17.70
C SER A 39 6.98 2.56 16.72
N ARG A 40 7.20 2.20 15.46
CA ARG A 40 6.18 2.10 14.42
C ARG A 40 5.28 3.35 14.37
N ILE A 41 5.89 4.53 14.28
CA ILE A 41 5.19 5.81 14.25
C ILE A 41 4.73 6.10 12.82
N PHE A 42 3.43 6.34 12.62
CA PHE A 42 2.88 6.68 11.32
C PHE A 42 1.60 7.52 11.42
N LEU A 43 1.28 8.20 10.34
CA LEU A 43 0.08 9.03 10.21
C LEU A 43 -1.03 8.32 9.45
N GLN A 44 -2.26 8.60 9.87
CA GLN A 44 -3.48 8.14 9.23
C GLN A 44 -4.49 9.29 9.18
N GLN A 45 -5.41 9.26 8.22
CA GLN A 45 -6.54 10.18 8.12
C GLN A 45 -6.16 11.65 8.37
N VAL A 46 -5.12 12.12 7.66
CA VAL A 46 -4.75 13.55 7.70
C VAL A 46 -5.72 14.32 6.81
N SER A 47 -6.69 15.00 7.43
CA SER A 47 -7.68 15.85 6.79
C SER A 47 -7.29 17.33 6.82
N PHE A 48 -8.20 18.20 6.42
CA PHE A 48 -8.01 19.65 6.52
C PHE A 48 -8.11 20.19 7.96
N ASP A 49 -8.66 19.42 8.90
CA ASP A 49 -8.91 19.87 10.28
C ASP A 49 -8.57 18.81 11.35
N SER A 50 -8.08 17.65 10.94
CA SER A 50 -7.72 16.56 11.85
C SER A 50 -6.57 15.70 11.31
N ALA A 51 -5.96 14.91 12.22
CA ALA A 51 -4.97 13.88 11.88
C ALA A 51 -4.97 12.77 12.95
N ILE A 52 -4.64 11.56 12.56
CA ILE A 52 -4.40 10.46 13.50
C ILE A 52 -2.91 10.15 13.51
N VAL A 53 -2.31 10.14 14.70
CA VAL A 53 -0.97 9.61 14.95
C VAL A 53 -1.10 8.22 15.56
N LYS A 54 -0.49 7.22 14.95
CA LYS A 54 -0.44 5.84 15.49
C LYS A 54 1.00 5.45 15.78
N TRP A 55 1.18 4.70 16.88
CA TRP A 55 2.51 4.17 17.24
C TRP A 55 2.39 2.99 18.20
N ARG A 56 3.50 2.28 18.41
CA ARG A 56 3.68 1.27 19.45
C ARG A 56 4.66 1.77 20.49
N ASP A 57 4.71 1.09 21.62
CA ASP A 57 5.62 1.35 22.74
C ASP A 57 5.62 2.81 23.27
N GLY A 58 6.51 3.12 24.19
CA GLY A 58 6.73 4.47 24.71
C GLY A 58 5.53 5.16 25.38
N PRO A 59 5.56 6.49 25.46
CA PRO A 59 4.54 7.29 26.13
C PRO A 59 3.16 7.19 25.45
N ARG A 60 2.11 7.59 26.20
CA ARG A 60 0.74 7.67 25.69
C ARG A 60 0.32 9.09 25.27
N ALA A 61 1.19 10.07 25.41
CA ALA A 61 0.88 11.44 25.05
C ALA A 61 1.63 11.84 23.77
N VAL A 62 0.95 12.58 22.91
CA VAL A 62 1.50 13.29 21.76
C VAL A 62 1.37 14.78 22.03
N TRP A 63 2.48 15.49 21.93
CA TRP A 63 2.55 16.94 21.99
C TRP A 63 2.62 17.48 20.56
N TYR A 64 1.90 18.55 20.25
CA TYR A 64 1.87 19.11 18.90
C TYR A 64 1.62 20.61 18.89
N GLY A 65 1.93 21.24 17.75
CA GLY A 65 1.78 22.68 17.54
C GLY A 65 2.23 23.09 16.14
N THR A 66 2.07 24.38 15.81
CA THR A 66 2.47 24.94 14.51
C THR A 66 3.92 25.45 14.48
N LYS A 67 4.67 25.30 15.57
CA LYS A 67 6.10 25.64 15.67
C LYS A 67 6.87 24.49 16.28
N SER A 68 8.03 24.17 15.74
CA SER A 68 8.85 23.05 16.20
C SER A 68 9.43 23.25 17.61
N ASP A 69 9.60 24.49 18.07
CA ASP A 69 10.11 24.85 19.38
C ASP A 69 9.01 25.11 20.42
N GLU A 70 7.73 25.04 20.03
CA GLU A 70 6.57 25.30 20.89
C GLU A 70 5.43 24.32 20.59
N LEU A 71 5.48 23.12 21.20
CA LEU A 71 4.40 22.12 21.12
C LEU A 71 3.42 22.36 22.28
N SER A 72 2.52 23.31 22.12
CA SER A 72 1.65 23.83 23.17
C SER A 72 0.40 23.00 23.44
N LEU A 73 0.04 22.09 22.53
CA LEU A 73 -1.12 21.21 22.64
C LEU A 73 -0.67 19.77 22.92
N ASN A 74 -1.51 19.01 23.60
CA ASN A 74 -1.26 17.58 23.78
C ASN A 74 -2.55 16.77 23.82
N VAL A 75 -2.44 15.50 23.46
CA VAL A 75 -3.55 14.53 23.51
C VAL A 75 -3.03 13.20 24.04
N THR A 76 -3.87 12.52 24.85
CA THR A 76 -3.60 11.18 25.35
C THR A 76 -4.23 10.14 24.43
N ALA A 77 -3.46 9.19 23.95
CA ALA A 77 -3.88 8.14 23.05
C ALA A 77 -4.82 7.12 23.71
N SER A 78 -5.78 6.61 22.94
CA SER A 78 -6.43 5.31 23.15
C SER A 78 -5.47 4.16 22.84
N ILE A 79 -5.89 2.94 23.12
CA ILE A 79 -5.16 1.73 22.71
C ILE A 79 -6.12 0.90 21.86
N GLU A 80 -5.71 0.61 20.63
CA GLU A 80 -6.48 -0.15 19.65
C GLU A 80 -5.53 -1.13 18.94
N ASN A 81 -5.86 -2.43 18.97
CA ASN A 81 -5.09 -3.47 18.28
C ASN A 81 -3.56 -3.32 18.44
N GLN A 82 -3.08 -3.23 19.69
CA GLN A 82 -1.66 -3.05 20.05
C GLN A 82 -1.03 -1.69 19.66
N HIS A 83 -1.78 -0.79 19.03
CA HIS A 83 -1.32 0.56 18.73
C HIS A 83 -1.88 1.57 19.73
N LYS A 84 -1.12 2.60 19.99
CA LYS A 84 -1.58 3.85 20.57
C LYS A 84 -2.11 4.71 19.45
N VAL A 85 -3.31 5.28 19.63
CA VAL A 85 -4.01 6.06 18.60
C VAL A 85 -4.37 7.42 19.21
N ALA A 86 -3.82 8.48 18.65
CA ALA A 86 -4.08 9.85 19.07
C ALA A 86 -4.73 10.64 17.93
N SER A 87 -5.96 11.10 18.15
CA SER A 87 -6.67 11.98 17.22
C SER A 87 -6.35 13.44 17.56
N LEU A 88 -5.73 14.14 16.61
CA LEU A 88 -5.49 15.57 16.66
C LEU A 88 -6.65 16.25 15.93
N GLU A 89 -7.38 17.11 16.63
CA GLU A 89 -8.61 17.72 16.12
C GLU A 89 -8.52 19.26 16.13
N SER A 90 -9.40 19.91 15.37
CA SER A 90 -9.48 21.38 15.27
C SER A 90 -8.20 21.99 14.73
N LEU A 91 -7.57 21.31 13.79
CA LEU A 91 -6.40 21.77 13.06
C LEU A 91 -6.82 22.82 12.02
N SER A 92 -5.86 23.59 11.52
CA SER A 92 -6.05 24.52 10.40
C SER A 92 -5.70 23.83 9.10
N ALA A 93 -6.46 24.09 8.03
CA ALA A 93 -6.20 23.53 6.72
C ALA A 93 -4.88 24.03 6.12
N ASP A 94 -4.24 23.23 5.28
CA ASP A 94 -3.01 23.53 4.55
C ASP A 94 -1.91 24.13 5.45
N THR A 95 -1.73 23.54 6.63
CA THR A 95 -0.87 24.06 7.69
C THR A 95 0.11 23.00 8.15
N ASN A 96 1.39 23.39 8.30
CA ASN A 96 2.40 22.52 8.87
C ASN A 96 2.23 22.42 10.39
N TYR A 97 2.12 21.19 10.89
CA TYR A 97 2.14 20.84 12.29
C TYR A 97 3.38 20.03 12.63
N TYR A 98 3.90 20.29 13.84
CA TYR A 98 5.02 19.56 14.42
C TYR A 98 4.50 18.74 15.60
N TYR A 99 5.04 17.55 15.81
CA TYR A 99 4.63 16.69 16.92
C TYR A 99 5.80 15.90 17.50
N ALA A 100 5.68 15.52 18.76
CA ALA A 100 6.62 14.68 19.50
C ALA A 100 5.91 13.90 20.61
N PHE A 101 6.61 12.94 21.20
CA PHE A 101 6.11 12.13 22.32
C PHE A 101 6.53 12.68 23.69
N GLN A 102 7.10 13.84 23.73
CA GLN A 102 7.44 14.62 24.91
C GLN A 102 7.24 16.10 24.62
N GLU A 103 7.18 16.92 25.67
CA GLU A 103 7.13 18.36 25.53
C GLU A 103 8.37 18.86 24.73
N ALA A 104 8.18 19.89 23.91
CA ALA A 104 9.26 20.44 23.10
C ALA A 104 10.47 20.87 23.94
N GLY A 105 11.65 20.50 23.47
CA GLY A 105 12.91 20.81 24.14
C GLY A 105 14.10 20.23 23.36
N PRO A 106 15.35 20.49 23.80
CA PRO A 106 16.55 20.08 23.06
C PRO A 106 16.70 18.58 22.80
N ALA A 107 15.99 17.74 23.56
CA ALA A 107 16.02 16.29 23.45
C ALA A 107 14.82 15.71 22.71
N ALA A 108 13.87 16.54 22.27
CA ALA A 108 12.68 16.07 21.55
C ALA A 108 13.03 15.67 20.10
N ASP A 109 12.62 14.47 19.70
CA ASP A 109 12.62 14.08 18.29
C ASP A 109 11.33 14.63 17.64
N ILE A 110 11.48 15.72 16.90
CA ILE A 110 10.36 16.47 16.32
C ILE A 110 10.07 15.95 14.92
N MET A 111 8.85 15.46 14.72
CA MET A 111 8.30 15.09 13.43
C MET A 111 7.36 16.19 12.94
N SER A 112 7.01 16.19 11.65
CA SER A 112 6.09 17.17 11.08
C SER A 112 5.21 16.57 10.00
N PHE A 113 4.03 17.15 9.81
CA PHE A 113 3.12 16.85 8.71
C PHE A 113 2.38 18.12 8.26
N ARG A 114 1.82 18.10 7.06
CA ARG A 114 0.92 19.14 6.56
C ARG A 114 -0.52 18.61 6.54
N THR A 115 -1.45 19.39 7.07
CA THR A 115 -2.89 19.10 6.92
C THR A 115 -3.33 19.31 5.46
N ALA A 116 -4.34 18.57 5.03
CA ALA A 116 -4.91 18.72 3.71
C ALA A 116 -5.43 20.17 3.49
N PRO A 117 -5.42 20.67 2.24
CA PRO A 117 -6.17 21.85 1.88
C PRO A 117 -7.68 21.67 2.13
N ALA A 118 -8.41 22.77 2.26
CA ALA A 118 -9.86 22.69 2.31
C ALA A 118 -10.42 22.02 1.03
N SER A 119 -11.49 21.26 1.18
CA SER A 119 -12.11 20.54 0.06
C SER A 119 -12.40 21.46 -1.13
N GLY A 120 -12.07 21.03 -2.34
CA GLY A 120 -12.21 21.79 -3.58
C GLY A 120 -11.13 22.86 -3.83
N THR A 121 -10.09 22.94 -2.98
CA THR A 121 -8.96 23.87 -3.17
C THR A 121 -7.66 23.10 -3.43
N VAL A 122 -6.71 23.74 -4.11
CA VAL A 122 -5.35 23.20 -4.27
C VAL A 122 -4.48 23.65 -3.10
N PRO A 123 -3.40 22.90 -2.77
CA PRO A 123 -2.40 23.38 -1.81
C PRO A 123 -1.81 24.74 -2.17
N ALA A 124 -1.28 25.47 -1.19
CA ALA A 124 -0.71 26.81 -1.40
C ALA A 124 0.50 26.82 -2.36
N ASP A 125 1.24 25.72 -2.47
CA ASP A 125 2.31 25.53 -3.45
C ASP A 125 1.81 25.24 -4.87
N GLY A 126 0.51 24.96 -5.05
CA GLY A 126 -0.18 24.85 -6.33
C GLY A 126 -0.37 23.43 -6.85
N ASN A 127 0.22 22.41 -6.22
CA ASN A 127 0.06 21.01 -6.62
C ASN A 127 -0.23 20.11 -5.41
N THR A 128 -1.05 19.08 -5.62
CA THR A 128 -1.10 17.90 -4.75
C THR A 128 -0.09 16.89 -5.29
N HIS A 129 0.91 16.57 -4.48
CA HIS A 129 2.01 15.67 -4.83
C HIS A 129 1.77 14.28 -4.22
N ILE A 130 1.63 13.26 -5.07
CA ILE A 130 1.19 11.91 -4.67
C ILE A 130 2.23 10.88 -5.12
N TRP A 131 2.62 10.00 -4.21
CA TRP A 131 3.47 8.86 -4.51
C TRP A 131 2.69 7.56 -4.40
N LEU A 132 2.77 6.70 -5.44
CA LEU A 132 2.07 5.42 -5.48
C LEU A 132 3.07 4.27 -5.58
N LEU A 133 2.86 3.25 -4.74
CA LEU A 133 3.67 2.03 -4.66
C LEU A 133 2.77 0.80 -4.81
N GLY A 134 3.07 -0.06 -5.75
CA GLY A 134 2.44 -1.38 -5.86
C GLY A 134 3.45 -2.50 -5.64
N ASP A 135 3.04 -3.54 -4.92
CA ASP A 135 3.85 -4.73 -4.66
C ASP A 135 5.22 -4.41 -4.03
N SER A 136 5.22 -3.40 -3.14
CA SER A 136 6.43 -2.89 -2.50
C SER A 136 6.90 -3.71 -1.31
N GLY A 137 6.07 -4.64 -0.84
CA GLY A 137 6.28 -5.43 0.38
C GLY A 137 7.26 -6.56 0.24
N THR A 138 8.37 -6.35 -0.48
CA THR A 138 9.35 -7.39 -0.73
C THR A 138 9.93 -7.98 0.55
N ALA A 139 10.14 -9.30 0.48
CA ALA A 139 10.61 -10.12 1.57
C ALA A 139 11.87 -9.54 2.24
N THR A 140 11.81 -9.47 3.56
CA THR A 140 12.99 -9.25 4.39
C THR A 140 13.78 -10.56 4.55
N GLU A 141 15.02 -10.48 5.09
CA GLU A 141 15.84 -11.65 5.43
C GLU A 141 15.10 -12.75 6.21
N ASN A 142 14.05 -12.40 6.93
CA ASN A 142 13.27 -13.30 7.78
C ASN A 142 12.09 -13.97 7.07
N SER A 143 11.80 -13.63 5.84
CA SER A 143 10.66 -14.19 5.10
C SER A 143 10.90 -15.59 4.53
N GLY A 144 11.86 -16.33 5.00
CA GLY A 144 12.03 -17.81 4.83
C GLY A 144 11.90 -18.42 3.43
N GLY A 145 11.62 -17.63 2.41
CA GLY A 145 11.36 -18.09 1.06
C GLY A 145 12.43 -17.68 0.06
N SER A 146 12.46 -18.35 -1.07
CA SER A 146 13.33 -18.08 -2.22
C SER A 146 13.04 -16.74 -2.95
N TYR A 147 12.32 -15.82 -2.32
CA TYR A 147 11.92 -14.51 -2.82
C TYR A 147 12.61 -13.36 -2.09
N SER A 148 13.88 -13.47 -1.80
CA SER A 148 14.60 -12.30 -1.29
C SER A 148 14.86 -11.33 -2.44
N HIS A 149 13.95 -10.38 -2.61
CA HIS A 149 14.19 -9.14 -3.34
C HIS A 149 14.66 -8.06 -2.37
N GLU A 150 15.50 -8.47 -1.42
CA GLU A 150 16.03 -7.62 -0.38
C GLU A 150 16.67 -6.36 -0.98
N GLY A 151 16.25 -5.20 -0.50
CA GLY A 151 16.75 -3.91 -0.96
C GLY A 151 16.05 -3.33 -2.19
N GLU A 152 15.26 -4.08 -2.94
CA GLU A 152 14.64 -3.56 -4.17
C GLU A 152 13.62 -2.45 -3.91
N ALA A 153 12.81 -2.54 -2.85
CA ALA A 153 11.91 -1.46 -2.42
C ALA A 153 12.69 -0.22 -1.94
N ILE A 154 13.85 -0.41 -1.31
CA ILE A 154 14.75 0.68 -0.91
C ILE A 154 15.33 1.38 -2.14
N ASP A 155 15.71 0.65 -3.18
CA ASP A 155 16.19 1.22 -4.44
C ASP A 155 15.12 2.12 -5.07
N VAL A 156 13.86 1.66 -5.13
CA VAL A 156 12.73 2.45 -5.65
C VAL A 156 12.47 3.68 -4.79
N MET A 157 12.49 3.56 -3.46
CA MET A 157 12.38 4.72 -2.56
C MET A 157 13.50 5.74 -2.81
N ASN A 158 14.74 5.28 -2.96
CA ASN A 158 15.88 6.16 -3.26
C ASN A 158 15.73 6.82 -4.64
N GLY A 159 15.20 6.11 -5.63
CA GLY A 159 14.86 6.65 -6.95
C GLY A 159 13.83 7.78 -6.86
N PHE A 160 12.75 7.57 -6.10
CA PHE A 160 11.75 8.60 -5.83
C PHE A 160 12.35 9.83 -5.13
N LEU A 161 13.10 9.64 -4.03
CA LEU A 161 13.71 10.73 -3.29
C LEU A 161 14.70 11.54 -4.15
N LYS A 162 15.45 10.86 -5.00
CA LYS A 162 16.34 11.52 -5.96
C LYS A 162 15.55 12.32 -7.00
N TYR A 163 14.51 11.72 -7.60
CA TYR A 163 13.63 12.40 -8.54
C TYR A 163 13.01 13.65 -7.90
N ASN A 164 12.43 13.50 -6.72
CA ASN A 164 11.78 14.60 -6.02
C ASN A 164 12.74 15.78 -5.79
N LYS A 165 13.93 15.49 -5.29
CA LYS A 165 14.95 16.49 -5.04
C LYS A 165 15.49 17.18 -6.29
N GLU A 166 15.77 16.40 -7.36
CA GLU A 166 16.51 16.89 -8.52
C GLU A 166 15.59 17.44 -9.63
N GLN A 167 14.37 16.94 -9.74
CA GLN A 167 13.46 17.23 -10.86
C GLN A 167 12.14 17.87 -10.44
N ALA A 168 11.61 17.52 -9.25
CA ALA A 168 10.37 18.07 -8.74
C ALA A 168 10.56 19.28 -7.79
N GLY A 169 11.78 19.72 -7.54
CA GLY A 169 12.04 20.90 -6.71
C GLY A 169 11.99 20.65 -5.19
N ASP A 170 12.12 19.39 -4.76
CA ASP A 170 12.02 18.96 -3.36
C ASP A 170 10.64 19.27 -2.76
N GLU A 171 9.58 19.06 -3.56
CA GLU A 171 8.20 19.30 -3.16
C GLU A 171 7.79 18.38 -2.00
N PRO A 172 7.00 18.88 -1.03
CA PRO A 172 6.50 18.05 0.05
C PRO A 172 5.51 17.00 -0.50
N LEU A 173 5.66 15.76 -0.07
CA LEU A 173 4.71 14.69 -0.39
C LEU A 173 3.43 14.88 0.40
N ASP A 174 2.28 14.81 -0.26
CA ASP A 174 0.95 14.97 0.32
C ASP A 174 0.25 13.65 0.63
N LEU A 175 0.32 12.70 -0.31
CA LEU A 175 -0.31 11.40 -0.18
C LEU A 175 0.65 10.27 -0.55
N LEU A 176 0.64 9.20 0.26
CA LEU A 176 1.25 7.93 -0.06
C LEU A 176 0.15 6.88 -0.28
N LEU A 177 -0.01 6.42 -1.52
CA LEU A 177 -1.00 5.41 -1.90
C LEU A 177 -0.31 4.07 -2.13
N LEU A 178 -0.84 3.00 -1.53
CA LEU A 178 -0.31 1.65 -1.67
C LEU A 178 -1.30 0.77 -2.44
N LEU A 179 -0.83 0.12 -3.50
CA LEU A 179 -1.65 -0.62 -4.45
C LEU A 179 -1.81 -2.12 -4.10
N GLY A 180 -1.58 -2.50 -2.85
CA GLY A 180 -1.64 -3.88 -2.37
C GLY A 180 -0.30 -4.62 -2.47
N ASP A 181 -0.25 -5.81 -1.87
CA ASP A 181 0.94 -6.64 -1.70
C ASP A 181 2.08 -5.85 -1.03
N ASN A 182 1.74 -5.27 0.11
CA ASN A 182 2.62 -4.38 0.88
C ASN A 182 3.48 -5.14 1.90
N ALA A 183 3.17 -6.42 2.13
CA ALA A 183 3.90 -7.28 3.08
C ALA A 183 3.91 -8.75 2.59
N TYR A 184 5.01 -9.20 2.01
CA TYR A 184 5.18 -10.58 1.54
C TYR A 184 5.72 -11.48 2.66
N LEU A 185 5.38 -12.82 2.64
CA LEU A 185 4.47 -13.47 1.66
C LEU A 185 3.03 -13.54 2.16
N GLU A 186 2.82 -13.48 3.47
CA GLU A 186 1.56 -13.80 4.16
C GLU A 186 0.86 -12.59 4.76
N GLY A 187 1.41 -11.37 4.64
CA GLY A 187 0.85 -10.16 5.23
C GLY A 187 0.84 -10.16 6.76
N THR A 188 1.75 -10.91 7.41
CA THR A 188 1.83 -10.94 8.88
C THR A 188 2.25 -9.59 9.45
N ASP A 189 1.95 -9.34 10.73
CA ASP A 189 2.36 -8.10 11.39
C ASP A 189 3.89 -7.90 11.40
N GLU A 190 4.66 -9.00 11.49
CA GLU A 190 6.12 -8.97 11.41
C GLU A 190 6.60 -8.63 9.99
N GLN A 191 5.94 -9.16 8.96
CA GLN A 191 6.25 -8.83 7.57
C GLN A 191 5.91 -7.36 7.26
N TRP A 192 4.78 -6.84 7.75
CA TRP A 192 4.48 -5.41 7.71
C TRP A 192 5.56 -4.57 8.39
N GLN A 193 6.08 -5.01 9.55
CA GLN A 193 7.17 -4.30 10.23
C GLN A 193 8.40 -4.19 9.34
N GLY A 194 8.88 -5.33 8.83
CA GLY A 194 10.13 -5.35 8.04
C GLY A 194 9.99 -4.77 6.64
N ALA A 195 8.87 -5.03 5.96
CA ALA A 195 8.69 -4.65 4.56
C ALA A 195 8.19 -3.21 4.38
N PHE A 196 7.49 -2.65 5.35
CA PHE A 196 6.89 -1.33 5.24
C PHE A 196 7.39 -0.35 6.31
N PHE A 197 7.18 -0.66 7.60
CA PHE A 197 7.48 0.29 8.67
C PHE A 197 8.97 0.60 8.82
N ASP A 198 9.84 -0.39 8.68
CA ASP A 198 11.29 -0.19 8.78
C ASP A 198 11.86 0.55 7.55
N ILE A 199 11.29 0.30 6.36
CA ILE A 199 11.75 0.92 5.11
C ILE A 199 11.31 2.38 5.02
N TYR A 200 10.01 2.66 5.19
CA TYR A 200 9.43 3.98 4.93
C TYR A 200 9.29 4.86 6.18
N THR A 201 9.94 4.51 7.29
CA THR A 201 9.80 5.16 8.61
C THR A 201 9.75 6.69 8.54
N LYS A 202 10.69 7.33 7.84
CA LYS A 202 10.79 8.80 7.78
C LYS A 202 9.68 9.43 6.94
N ILE A 203 9.18 8.73 5.94
CA ILE A 203 8.11 9.20 5.06
C ILE A 203 6.77 9.14 5.79
N ILE A 204 6.45 7.98 6.37
CA ILE A 204 5.15 7.73 7.03
C ILE A 204 4.96 8.50 8.35
N GLN A 205 6.04 9.04 8.91
CA GLN A 205 5.98 9.99 10.03
C GLN A 205 5.52 11.37 9.60
N GLY A 206 5.58 11.71 8.32
CA GLY A 206 5.21 13.03 7.79
C GLY A 206 4.03 13.01 6.82
N VAL A 207 3.66 11.84 6.30
CA VAL A 207 2.61 11.68 5.28
C VAL A 207 1.67 10.55 5.65
N ALA A 208 0.37 10.76 5.51
CA ALA A 208 -0.62 9.70 5.72
C ALA A 208 -0.54 8.63 4.62
N THR A 209 -0.62 7.38 5.06
CA THR A 209 -0.59 6.21 4.18
C THR A 209 -2.00 5.70 3.91
N TRP A 210 -2.31 5.43 2.64
CA TRP A 210 -3.61 5.00 2.14
C TRP A 210 -3.47 3.69 1.36
N PRO A 211 -3.58 2.54 2.04
CA PRO A 211 -3.36 1.24 1.43
C PRO A 211 -4.63 0.67 0.80
N THR A 212 -4.46 -0.22 -0.19
CA THR A 212 -5.47 -1.19 -0.60
C THR A 212 -5.01 -2.62 -0.29
N ILE A 213 -5.94 -3.56 -0.24
CA ILE A 213 -5.68 -4.97 0.08
C ILE A 213 -5.20 -5.69 -1.19
N GLY A 214 -4.02 -6.31 -1.11
CA GLY A 214 -3.54 -7.26 -2.11
C GLY A 214 -3.79 -8.72 -1.72
N ASN A 215 -3.41 -9.65 -2.58
CA ASN A 215 -3.61 -11.06 -2.31
C ASN A 215 -2.65 -11.60 -1.23
N HIS A 216 -1.47 -11.02 -1.09
CA HIS A 216 -0.50 -11.41 -0.06
C HIS A 216 -0.88 -10.89 1.33
N GLU A 217 -1.72 -9.87 1.48
CA GLU A 217 -2.30 -9.46 2.76
C GLU A 217 -3.21 -10.53 3.36
N MET A 218 -3.72 -11.48 2.57
CA MET A 218 -4.62 -12.53 3.03
C MET A 218 -3.93 -13.79 3.55
N GLY A 219 -2.61 -13.81 3.56
CA GLY A 219 -1.85 -15.00 3.84
C GLY A 219 -1.77 -15.96 2.66
N THR A 220 -0.75 -16.75 2.60
CA THR A 220 -0.56 -17.77 1.56
C THR A 220 -0.84 -19.17 2.08
N GLY A 221 -0.72 -19.36 3.38
CA GLY A 221 -0.83 -20.65 4.05
C GLY A 221 0.13 -21.71 3.49
N ALA A 222 0.23 -22.84 4.16
CA ALA A 222 1.08 -23.95 3.71
C ALA A 222 0.71 -24.52 2.32
N LEU A 223 -0.50 -24.26 1.82
CA LEU A 223 -0.95 -24.73 0.51
C LEU A 223 -0.25 -24.01 -0.66
N PHE A 224 0.10 -22.73 -0.48
CA PHE A 224 0.84 -22.00 -1.50
C PHE A 224 2.25 -22.57 -1.69
N ASP A 225 2.97 -22.77 -0.60
CA ASP A 225 4.30 -23.40 -0.61
C ASP A 225 4.29 -24.81 -1.22
N ILE A 226 3.28 -25.61 -0.89
CA ILE A 226 3.16 -26.98 -1.37
C ILE A 226 2.78 -27.02 -2.85
N CYS A 227 1.85 -26.21 -3.30
CA CYS A 227 1.31 -26.27 -4.66
C CYS A 227 2.23 -25.66 -5.71
N ILE A 228 2.73 -24.46 -5.47
CA ILE A 228 3.55 -23.73 -6.46
C ILE A 228 5.00 -24.18 -6.45
N TYR A 229 5.61 -24.26 -5.24
CA TYR A 229 7.05 -24.54 -5.16
C TYR A 229 7.41 -26.00 -5.24
N ARG A 230 6.57 -26.93 -4.75
CA ARG A 230 6.82 -28.36 -4.77
C ARG A 230 6.24 -29.08 -5.98
N ARG A 231 5.54 -28.39 -6.88
CA ARG A 231 4.97 -28.96 -8.12
C ARG A 231 4.16 -30.23 -7.87
N ILE A 232 3.20 -30.20 -6.94
CA ILE A 232 2.38 -31.38 -6.65
C ILE A 232 1.28 -31.49 -7.70
N PRO A 233 1.21 -32.62 -8.45
CA PRO A 233 0.20 -32.85 -9.49
C PRO A 233 -1.27 -32.72 -9.01
N ALA A 234 -1.53 -32.94 -7.72
CA ALA A 234 -2.85 -32.77 -7.13
C ALA A 234 -3.36 -31.31 -7.15
N CYS A 235 -2.45 -30.34 -7.21
CA CYS A 235 -2.79 -28.93 -7.33
C CYS A 235 -3.10 -28.53 -8.78
N GLU A 236 -2.67 -29.33 -9.77
CA GLU A 236 -2.82 -29.04 -11.19
C GLU A 236 -4.22 -29.35 -11.76
N SER A 237 -5.09 -30.00 -11.01
CA SER A 237 -6.37 -30.52 -11.53
C SER A 237 -7.63 -30.14 -10.75
N GLY A 238 -7.55 -29.22 -9.78
CA GLY A 238 -8.68 -28.88 -8.93
C GLY A 238 -9.01 -27.37 -8.94
N PRO A 239 -10.18 -26.97 -8.42
CA PRO A 239 -10.58 -25.57 -8.28
C PRO A 239 -9.64 -24.74 -7.37
N VAL A 240 -8.70 -25.39 -6.69
CA VAL A 240 -7.63 -24.76 -5.90
C VAL A 240 -6.66 -23.95 -6.78
N LEU A 241 -6.45 -24.34 -8.03
CA LEU A 241 -5.52 -23.67 -8.97
C LEU A 241 -6.01 -22.32 -9.48
N MET A 242 -7.31 -22.10 -9.52
CA MET A 242 -7.88 -20.80 -9.93
C MET A 242 -7.78 -19.72 -8.85
N ASN A 243 -7.32 -20.10 -7.64
CA ASN A 243 -7.12 -19.20 -6.50
C ASN A 243 -5.66 -19.10 -6.06
N ILE A 244 -4.71 -19.54 -6.89
CA ILE A 244 -3.28 -19.43 -6.56
C ILE A 244 -2.77 -18.01 -6.88
N GLY A 245 -3.49 -17.02 -6.47
CA GLY A 245 -2.98 -15.68 -6.30
C GLY A 245 -2.73 -15.37 -4.83
N GLY A 246 -2.28 -16.36 -4.02
CA GLY A 246 -2.08 -16.20 -2.59
C GLY A 246 -3.37 -15.93 -1.78
N GLY A 247 -3.38 -16.34 -0.56
CA GLY A 247 -4.42 -16.01 0.39
C GLY A 247 -5.62 -16.95 0.46
N SER A 248 -6.44 -16.74 1.48
CA SER A 248 -7.67 -17.46 1.71
C SER A 248 -8.63 -17.35 0.52
N SER A 249 -9.30 -18.46 0.18
CA SER A 249 -10.41 -18.46 -0.79
C SER A 249 -11.68 -17.80 -0.24
N SER A 250 -11.70 -17.45 1.04
CA SER A 250 -12.80 -16.78 1.70
C SER A 250 -12.80 -15.27 1.44
N SER A 251 -14.00 -14.69 1.34
CA SER A 251 -14.21 -13.24 1.33
C SER A 251 -14.28 -12.63 2.74
N ASP A 252 -14.14 -13.47 3.80
CA ASP A 252 -14.22 -13.03 5.18
C ASP A 252 -12.82 -12.74 5.76
N PRO A 253 -12.52 -11.51 6.21
CA PRO A 253 -11.27 -11.17 6.88
C PRO A 253 -10.94 -12.01 8.11
N ALA A 254 -11.97 -12.56 8.79
CA ALA A 254 -11.79 -13.46 9.92
C ALA A 254 -11.24 -14.84 9.54
N SER A 255 -11.20 -15.17 8.27
CA SER A 255 -10.62 -16.41 7.73
C SER A 255 -9.12 -16.33 7.45
N TYR A 256 -8.48 -15.19 7.75
CA TYR A 256 -7.04 -15.02 7.57
C TYR A 256 -6.26 -16.12 8.30
N ASP A 257 -5.32 -16.73 7.59
CA ASP A 257 -4.51 -17.86 8.03
C ASP A 257 -3.09 -17.67 7.48
N SER A 258 -2.14 -17.36 8.37
CA SER A 258 -0.76 -17.04 7.97
C SER A 258 0.09 -18.29 7.68
N ASP A 259 -0.21 -19.44 8.31
CA ASP A 259 0.65 -20.63 8.25
C ASP A 259 -0.05 -21.91 7.79
N GLY A 260 -1.36 -21.86 7.57
CA GLY A 260 -2.15 -22.98 7.05
C GLY A 260 -2.64 -23.96 8.12
N ASP A 261 -2.60 -23.59 9.39
CA ASP A 261 -3.08 -24.43 10.51
C ASP A 261 -4.51 -24.09 10.95
N GLY A 262 -5.11 -23.05 10.37
CA GLY A 262 -6.47 -22.55 10.61
C GLY A 262 -6.50 -21.05 10.90
N PRO A 263 -7.70 -20.42 10.93
CA PRO A 263 -7.80 -18.97 11.06
C PRO A 263 -7.06 -18.40 12.26
N ASP A 264 -6.24 -17.37 12.03
CA ASP A 264 -5.49 -16.68 13.06
C ASP A 264 -6.43 -15.93 14.04
N PRO A 265 -6.27 -16.10 15.36
CA PRO A 265 -7.17 -15.47 16.34
C PRO A 265 -7.19 -13.94 16.29
N SER A 266 -6.13 -13.31 15.80
CA SER A 266 -6.02 -11.85 15.63
C SER A 266 -6.71 -11.33 14.37
N GLY A 267 -7.13 -12.22 13.46
CA GLY A 267 -7.67 -11.84 12.15
C GLY A 267 -6.64 -11.14 11.26
N LEU A 268 -7.13 -10.50 10.21
CA LEU A 268 -6.32 -9.86 9.18
C LEU A 268 -5.45 -8.71 9.74
N PRO A 269 -4.10 -8.80 9.71
CA PRO A 269 -3.22 -7.77 10.25
C PRO A 269 -3.41 -6.40 9.61
N TYR A 270 -3.73 -6.33 8.32
CA TYR A 270 -4.07 -5.10 7.61
C TYR A 270 -5.12 -4.26 8.35
N LEU A 271 -6.27 -4.86 8.73
CA LEU A 271 -7.34 -4.19 9.46
C LEU A 271 -6.99 -3.87 10.93
N ASN A 272 -6.00 -4.55 11.50
CA ASN A 272 -5.51 -4.24 12.85
C ASN A 272 -4.49 -3.10 12.87
N ILE A 273 -3.76 -2.92 11.77
CA ILE A 273 -2.70 -1.92 11.62
C ILE A 273 -3.29 -0.57 11.25
N PHE A 274 -4.10 -0.52 10.20
CA PHE A 274 -4.60 0.73 9.65
C PHE A 274 -5.90 1.18 10.32
N THR A 275 -6.21 2.46 10.24
CA THR A 275 -7.49 3.08 10.59
C THR A 275 -7.94 3.85 9.37
N LEU A 276 -8.93 3.30 8.67
CA LEU A 276 -9.35 3.81 7.36
C LEU A 276 -10.78 4.40 7.44
N PRO A 277 -11.17 5.32 6.55
CA PRO A 277 -12.38 6.12 6.70
C PRO A 277 -13.65 5.35 6.34
N ALA A 278 -14.09 4.45 7.24
CA ALA A 278 -15.31 3.64 7.06
C ALA A 278 -16.61 4.45 7.17
N LYS A 279 -16.58 5.62 7.83
CA LYS A 279 -17.76 6.46 8.10
C LYS A 279 -17.77 7.76 7.30
N GLY A 280 -16.90 7.89 6.29
CA GLY A 280 -16.76 9.09 5.48
C GLY A 280 -16.00 10.22 6.19
N GLU A 281 -15.13 9.89 7.15
CA GLU A 281 -14.36 10.85 7.96
C GLU A 281 -13.48 11.77 7.11
N MET A 282 -13.11 11.30 5.93
CA MET A 282 -12.25 12.02 4.98
C MET A 282 -13.02 12.69 3.83
N GLY A 283 -14.35 12.84 3.95
CA GLY A 283 -15.18 13.56 2.99
C GLY A 283 -15.82 12.72 1.88
N GLY A 284 -15.63 11.40 1.88
CA GLY A 284 -16.34 10.47 1.00
C GLY A 284 -17.64 9.96 1.58
N VAL A 285 -18.38 9.14 0.83
CA VAL A 285 -19.58 8.46 1.32
C VAL A 285 -19.20 7.32 2.27
N PRO A 286 -19.86 7.17 3.42
CA PRO A 286 -19.58 6.07 4.34
C PRO A 286 -19.72 4.69 3.68
N SER A 287 -18.66 3.91 3.67
CA SER A 287 -18.66 2.53 3.17
C SER A 287 -19.16 1.52 4.21
N GLY A 288 -19.03 1.86 5.50
CA GLY A 288 -19.31 0.98 6.63
C GLY A 288 -18.23 -0.07 6.89
N THR A 289 -17.10 -0.03 6.15
CA THR A 289 -15.98 -0.97 6.28
C THR A 289 -14.66 -0.27 5.99
N GLU A 290 -13.56 -0.82 6.50
CA GLU A 290 -12.19 -0.38 6.17
C GLU A 290 -11.59 -1.12 4.97
N GLN A 291 -12.33 -2.06 4.36
CA GLN A 291 -11.87 -2.82 3.19
C GLN A 291 -11.87 -1.98 1.91
N TYR A 292 -12.84 -1.07 1.78
CA TYR A 292 -12.90 -0.08 0.70
C TYR A 292 -13.44 1.24 1.22
N TYR A 293 -12.91 2.33 0.70
CA TYR A 293 -13.17 3.66 1.23
C TYR A 293 -12.81 4.74 0.21
N SER A 294 -13.20 5.98 0.50
CA SER A 294 -12.76 7.15 -0.25
C SER A 294 -12.28 8.28 0.65
N LEU A 295 -11.50 9.18 0.08
CA LEU A 295 -11.01 10.38 0.76
C LEU A 295 -10.90 11.56 -0.21
N ASN A 296 -11.02 12.76 0.37
CA ASN A 296 -10.80 14.02 -0.31
C ASN A 296 -9.51 14.68 0.20
N TYR A 297 -8.61 15.01 -0.71
CA TYR A 297 -7.43 15.84 -0.42
C TYR A 297 -7.44 17.05 -1.34
N GLY A 298 -7.80 18.23 -0.79
CA GLY A 298 -7.96 19.41 -1.61
C GLY A 298 -8.97 19.21 -2.75
N ASN A 299 -8.52 19.32 -3.98
CA ASN A 299 -9.31 19.13 -5.20
C ASN A 299 -9.23 17.71 -5.80
N VAL A 300 -8.67 16.77 -5.08
CA VAL A 300 -8.51 15.38 -5.49
C VAL A 300 -9.39 14.45 -4.67
N HIS A 301 -10.18 13.63 -5.33
CA HIS A 301 -10.95 12.52 -4.77
C HIS A 301 -10.23 11.21 -5.04
N VAL A 302 -9.93 10.44 -4.01
CA VAL A 302 -9.28 9.14 -4.11
C VAL A 302 -10.21 8.06 -3.58
N VAL A 303 -10.40 7.00 -4.37
CA VAL A 303 -11.19 5.82 -4.00
C VAL A 303 -10.27 4.61 -3.93
N SER A 304 -10.30 3.89 -2.82
CA SER A 304 -9.66 2.58 -2.65
C SER A 304 -10.71 1.48 -2.68
N LEU A 305 -10.57 0.51 -3.61
CA LEU A 305 -11.48 -0.64 -3.72
C LEU A 305 -10.77 -1.93 -3.28
N ASP A 306 -11.54 -2.85 -2.73
CA ASP A 306 -11.06 -4.18 -2.35
C ASP A 306 -11.30 -5.18 -3.49
N SER A 307 -10.31 -5.34 -4.34
CA SER A 307 -10.34 -6.32 -5.43
C SER A 307 -10.00 -7.76 -4.98
N GLN A 308 -9.59 -7.95 -3.72
CA GLN A 308 -9.18 -9.26 -3.19
C GLN A 308 -10.30 -9.98 -2.45
N LEU A 309 -10.83 -9.40 -1.37
CA LEU A 309 -11.83 -10.03 -0.51
C LEU A 309 -13.26 -9.79 -1.02
N THR A 310 -13.66 -8.53 -1.02
CA THR A 310 -15.01 -8.09 -1.37
C THR A 310 -15.37 -8.47 -2.80
N ASN A 311 -14.41 -8.40 -3.72
CA ASN A 311 -14.62 -8.73 -5.11
C ASN A 311 -14.87 -10.23 -5.39
N ARG A 312 -14.45 -11.13 -4.49
CA ARG A 312 -14.61 -12.59 -4.64
C ARG A 312 -16.04 -13.07 -4.40
N ASP A 313 -16.80 -12.37 -3.59
CA ASP A 313 -18.20 -12.66 -3.31
C ASP A 313 -19.11 -11.77 -4.15
N GLU A 314 -20.01 -12.35 -4.94
CA GLU A 314 -20.86 -11.58 -5.87
C GLU A 314 -21.76 -10.57 -5.16
N ALA A 315 -22.28 -10.90 -3.97
CA ALA A 315 -23.16 -10.00 -3.23
C ALA A 315 -22.36 -8.84 -2.59
N GLN A 316 -21.17 -9.13 -2.03
CA GLN A 316 -20.29 -8.11 -1.49
C GLN A 316 -19.74 -7.20 -2.60
N ARG A 317 -19.35 -7.76 -3.75
CA ARG A 317 -18.95 -7.02 -4.94
C ARG A 317 -20.05 -6.07 -5.44
N ALA A 318 -21.29 -6.53 -5.46
CA ALA A 318 -22.43 -5.70 -5.83
C ALA A 318 -22.62 -4.55 -4.82
N THR A 319 -22.49 -4.82 -3.51
CA THR A 319 -22.58 -3.79 -2.45
C THR A 319 -21.47 -2.75 -2.60
N MET A 320 -20.23 -3.16 -2.82
CA MET A 320 -19.10 -2.26 -3.05
C MET A 320 -19.29 -1.41 -4.32
N ARG A 321 -19.80 -2.02 -5.39
CA ARG A 321 -20.11 -1.28 -6.63
C ARG A 321 -21.22 -0.25 -6.43
N ASP A 322 -22.29 -0.61 -5.72
CA ASP A 322 -23.42 0.31 -5.47
C ASP A 322 -22.97 1.47 -4.57
N TRP A 323 -22.14 1.20 -3.54
CA TRP A 323 -21.46 2.24 -2.76
C TRP A 323 -20.58 3.15 -3.63
N LEU A 324 -19.78 2.58 -4.54
CA LEU A 324 -18.94 3.35 -5.46
C LEU A 324 -19.76 4.29 -6.34
N VAL A 325 -20.93 3.83 -6.81
CA VAL A 325 -21.87 4.66 -7.59
C VAL A 325 -22.36 5.84 -6.76
N ASP A 326 -22.72 5.63 -5.50
CA ASP A 326 -23.16 6.69 -4.60
C ASP A 326 -22.02 7.68 -4.32
N ASP A 327 -20.81 7.18 -4.08
CA ASP A 327 -19.63 7.98 -3.76
C ASP A 327 -19.20 8.86 -4.94
N LEU A 328 -19.05 8.27 -6.12
CA LEU A 328 -18.73 9.02 -7.35
C LEU A 328 -19.84 10.00 -7.77
N SER A 329 -21.12 9.67 -7.51
CA SER A 329 -22.24 10.57 -7.76
C SER A 329 -22.22 11.81 -6.87
N ALA A 330 -21.66 11.68 -5.66
CA ALA A 330 -21.54 12.78 -4.70
C ALA A 330 -20.26 13.60 -4.88
N ASN A 331 -19.30 13.12 -5.69
CA ASN A 331 -18.03 13.79 -5.90
C ASN A 331 -18.16 14.97 -6.85
N GLU A 332 -17.69 16.15 -6.41
CA GLU A 332 -17.65 17.39 -7.19
C GLU A 332 -16.21 17.93 -7.36
N LEU A 333 -15.18 17.13 -6.97
CA LEU A 333 -13.79 17.54 -7.03
C LEU A 333 -13.23 17.47 -8.45
N ASP A 334 -12.14 18.19 -8.68
CA ASP A 334 -11.54 18.35 -10.00
C ASP A 334 -11.01 17.05 -10.59
N TRP A 335 -10.41 16.20 -9.74
CA TRP A 335 -9.73 14.97 -10.14
C TRP A 335 -10.22 13.77 -9.36
N THR A 336 -10.39 12.66 -10.04
CA THR A 336 -10.80 11.38 -9.44
C THR A 336 -9.78 10.29 -9.75
N ILE A 337 -9.20 9.73 -8.69
CA ILE A 337 -8.22 8.64 -8.71
C ILE A 337 -8.84 7.41 -8.08
N VAL A 338 -8.75 6.25 -8.74
CA VAL A 338 -9.18 4.97 -8.15
C VAL A 338 -7.97 4.06 -8.02
N ILE A 339 -7.83 3.42 -6.87
CA ILE A 339 -6.78 2.44 -6.60
C ILE A 339 -7.38 1.10 -6.16
N PHE A 340 -6.78 0.02 -6.60
CA PHE A 340 -7.03 -1.36 -6.14
C PHE A 340 -5.92 -2.29 -6.63
N HIS A 341 -5.88 -3.52 -6.15
CA HIS A 341 -4.74 -4.40 -6.42
C HIS A 341 -4.79 -5.08 -7.80
N HIS A 342 -5.87 -5.78 -8.15
CA HIS A 342 -5.94 -6.63 -9.36
C HIS A 342 -6.30 -5.85 -10.61
N PRO A 343 -5.40 -5.73 -11.61
CA PRO A 343 -5.59 -4.87 -12.78
C PRO A 343 -6.64 -5.41 -13.76
N PRO A 344 -7.58 -4.58 -14.23
CA PRO A 344 -8.57 -5.01 -15.23
C PRO A 344 -7.96 -5.26 -16.61
N TYR A 345 -6.80 -4.72 -16.88
CA TYR A 345 -6.04 -4.90 -18.12
C TYR A 345 -4.58 -5.19 -17.77
N SER A 346 -4.09 -6.39 -18.00
CA SER A 346 -2.70 -6.80 -17.78
C SER A 346 -2.34 -8.03 -18.61
N LYS A 347 -1.08 -8.15 -18.98
CA LYS A 347 -0.44 -9.33 -19.54
C LYS A 347 0.93 -9.53 -18.87
N GLY A 348 0.98 -9.50 -17.55
CA GLY A 348 2.19 -9.78 -16.77
C GLY A 348 2.69 -11.22 -16.91
N SER A 349 3.81 -11.54 -16.30
CA SER A 349 4.46 -12.86 -16.45
C SER A 349 3.59 -14.02 -15.98
N ASN A 350 2.96 -13.86 -14.82
CA ASN A 350 2.05 -14.84 -14.21
C ASN A 350 0.62 -14.33 -14.12
N HIS A 351 0.38 -13.05 -14.43
CA HIS A 351 -0.88 -12.36 -14.29
C HIS A 351 -1.42 -11.97 -15.65
N ASP A 352 -2.63 -12.43 -15.94
CA ASP A 352 -3.28 -12.25 -17.25
C ASP A 352 -4.76 -11.97 -17.03
N SER A 353 -5.17 -10.74 -17.31
CA SER A 353 -6.55 -10.26 -17.13
C SER A 353 -7.59 -10.97 -17.99
N ASP A 354 -7.21 -11.85 -18.88
CA ASP A 354 -8.12 -12.78 -19.55
C ASP A 354 -8.32 -14.09 -18.79
N ARG A 355 -7.55 -14.36 -17.74
CA ARG A 355 -7.50 -15.65 -17.06
C ARG A 355 -7.82 -15.56 -15.57
N GLU A 356 -7.45 -14.49 -14.90
CA GLU A 356 -7.65 -14.31 -13.48
C GLU A 356 -9.02 -13.70 -13.16
N GLN A 357 -9.79 -14.39 -12.35
CA GLN A 357 -11.18 -14.02 -12.10
C GLN A 357 -11.32 -12.66 -11.41
N ASN A 358 -10.43 -12.32 -10.49
CA ASN A 358 -10.45 -11.02 -9.82
C ASN A 358 -10.26 -9.86 -10.82
N GLU A 359 -9.34 -10.01 -11.76
CA GLU A 359 -9.08 -9.04 -12.82
C GLU A 359 -10.26 -8.92 -13.79
N ILE A 360 -10.86 -10.08 -14.18
CA ILE A 360 -12.07 -10.13 -15.02
C ILE A 360 -13.24 -9.43 -14.33
N ASP A 361 -13.47 -9.71 -13.04
CA ASP A 361 -14.56 -9.13 -12.27
C ASP A 361 -14.39 -7.61 -12.10
N MET A 362 -13.16 -7.14 -11.84
CA MET A 362 -12.87 -5.71 -11.80
C MET A 362 -13.16 -5.04 -13.15
N ARG A 363 -12.78 -5.65 -14.26
CA ARG A 363 -13.06 -5.13 -15.60
C ARG A 363 -14.55 -5.07 -15.89
N VAL A 364 -15.27 -6.17 -15.65
CA VAL A 364 -16.68 -6.29 -16.03
C VAL A 364 -17.61 -5.50 -15.11
N ALA A 365 -17.35 -5.49 -13.80
CA ALA A 365 -18.23 -4.86 -12.82
C ALA A 365 -17.95 -3.37 -12.59
N PHE A 366 -16.67 -2.95 -12.66
CA PHE A 366 -16.27 -1.62 -12.23
C PHE A 366 -15.83 -0.69 -13.37
N ALA A 367 -15.19 -1.17 -14.43
CA ALA A 367 -14.79 -0.31 -15.54
C ALA A 367 -15.96 0.49 -16.15
N PRO A 368 -17.18 -0.09 -16.32
CA PRO A 368 -18.34 0.69 -16.76
C PRO A 368 -18.73 1.81 -15.78
N VAL A 369 -18.53 1.60 -14.47
CA VAL A 369 -18.81 2.63 -13.44
C VAL A 369 -17.80 3.76 -13.55
N PHE A 370 -16.50 3.44 -13.65
CA PHE A 370 -15.46 4.44 -13.82
C PHE A 370 -15.70 5.35 -15.02
N GLU A 371 -16.06 4.76 -16.16
CA GLU A 371 -16.37 5.49 -17.38
C GLU A 371 -17.62 6.36 -17.24
N ASN A 372 -18.68 5.85 -16.61
CA ASN A 372 -19.93 6.58 -16.46
C ASN A 372 -19.84 7.79 -15.52
N TYR A 373 -18.90 7.74 -14.58
CA TYR A 373 -18.69 8.80 -13.58
C TYR A 373 -17.43 9.63 -13.82
N GLY A 374 -16.72 9.40 -14.93
CA GLY A 374 -15.60 10.22 -15.34
C GLY A 374 -14.36 10.09 -14.44
N VAL A 375 -14.05 8.88 -13.98
CA VAL A 375 -12.78 8.61 -13.27
C VAL A 375 -11.62 8.90 -14.21
N ASP A 376 -10.68 9.75 -13.79
CA ASP A 376 -9.55 10.16 -14.63
C ASP A 376 -8.50 9.08 -14.79
N VAL A 377 -8.05 8.52 -13.65
CA VAL A 377 -6.95 7.55 -13.62
C VAL A 377 -7.24 6.41 -12.63
N ILE A 378 -6.84 5.21 -13.02
CA ILE A 378 -6.95 4.00 -12.23
C ILE A 378 -5.55 3.38 -12.09
N TYR A 379 -5.13 3.09 -10.86
CA TYR A 379 -3.86 2.44 -10.57
C TYR A 379 -4.07 1.10 -9.88
N SER A 380 -3.28 0.11 -10.30
CA SER A 380 -3.28 -1.23 -9.73
C SER A 380 -1.87 -1.81 -9.63
N GLY A 381 -1.71 -2.82 -8.78
CA GLY A 381 -0.50 -3.60 -8.57
C GLY A 381 -0.57 -4.97 -9.24
N HIS A 382 -0.23 -6.02 -8.48
CA HIS A 382 -0.33 -7.44 -8.78
C HIS A 382 0.62 -7.93 -9.88
N SER A 383 0.60 -7.35 -11.05
CA SER A 383 1.56 -7.63 -12.12
C SER A 383 2.84 -6.84 -11.90
N HIS A 384 3.98 -7.52 -11.71
CA HIS A 384 5.26 -6.92 -11.34
C HIS A 384 5.94 -6.24 -12.53
N SER A 385 5.23 -5.31 -13.13
CA SER A 385 5.64 -4.55 -14.31
C SER A 385 4.96 -3.19 -14.32
N TYR A 386 5.41 -2.32 -15.20
CA TYR A 386 4.68 -1.11 -15.55
C TYR A 386 3.95 -1.32 -16.89
N GLU A 387 2.63 -1.18 -16.87
CA GLU A 387 1.78 -1.22 -18.06
C GLU A 387 0.83 -0.02 -18.04
N ARG A 388 0.75 0.77 -19.11
CA ARG A 388 -0.15 1.93 -19.19
C ARG A 388 -1.09 1.80 -20.37
N SER A 389 -2.40 1.88 -20.12
CA SER A 389 -3.38 1.84 -21.18
C SER A 389 -3.34 3.10 -22.05
N TRP A 390 -3.90 3.01 -23.23
CA TRP A 390 -4.40 4.16 -23.94
C TRP A 390 -5.45 4.89 -23.08
N TYR A 391 -5.80 6.11 -23.43
CA TYR A 391 -6.97 6.77 -22.86
C TYR A 391 -8.20 6.10 -23.47
N LEU A 392 -8.81 5.17 -22.74
CA LEU A 392 -9.74 4.19 -23.28
C LEU A 392 -11.12 4.22 -22.65
N ARG A 393 -12.12 3.64 -23.38
CA ARG A 393 -13.47 3.35 -22.88
C ARG A 393 -14.11 2.21 -23.67
N GLY A 394 -15.18 1.63 -23.09
CA GLY A 394 -16.11 0.74 -23.79
C GLY A 394 -15.55 -0.65 -24.09
N HIS A 395 -14.49 -1.07 -23.41
CA HIS A 395 -13.94 -2.42 -23.55
C HIS A 395 -14.00 -3.19 -22.23
N TYR A 396 -14.84 -4.20 -22.16
CA TYR A 396 -15.03 -5.04 -20.97
C TYR A 396 -14.85 -6.54 -21.27
N GLY A 397 -14.49 -6.87 -22.51
CA GLY A 397 -14.26 -8.23 -22.99
C GLY A 397 -12.85 -8.73 -22.79
N MET A 398 -12.53 -9.86 -23.43
CA MET A 398 -11.19 -10.44 -23.48
C MET A 398 -10.26 -9.55 -24.32
N SER A 399 -8.96 -9.61 -24.06
CA SER A 399 -7.98 -8.73 -24.70
C SER A 399 -7.96 -8.81 -26.24
N ASP A 400 -8.24 -9.98 -26.81
CA ASP A 400 -8.33 -10.18 -28.26
C ASP A 400 -9.52 -9.49 -28.93
N THR A 401 -10.50 -9.00 -28.14
CA THR A 401 -11.65 -8.23 -28.61
C THR A 401 -11.42 -6.71 -28.53
N PHE A 402 -10.26 -6.25 -28.06
CA PHE A 402 -9.93 -4.84 -27.99
C PHE A 402 -9.72 -4.27 -29.40
N ASP A 403 -10.54 -3.29 -29.77
CA ASP A 403 -10.39 -2.55 -31.02
C ASP A 403 -9.89 -1.13 -30.75
N THR A 404 -8.63 -0.88 -31.10
CA THR A 404 -7.98 0.41 -30.90
C THR A 404 -8.77 1.58 -31.49
N ALA A 405 -9.40 1.39 -32.66
CA ALA A 405 -10.14 2.45 -33.33
C ALA A 405 -11.43 2.85 -32.59
N SER A 406 -12.04 1.89 -31.90
CA SER A 406 -13.29 2.10 -31.16
C SER A 406 -13.06 2.43 -29.70
N ASN A 407 -12.04 1.84 -29.07
CA ASN A 407 -11.84 1.89 -27.63
C ASN A 407 -10.81 2.93 -27.18
N ALA A 408 -9.77 3.20 -27.98
CA ALA A 408 -8.76 4.20 -27.62
C ALA A 408 -9.15 5.61 -28.12
N PHE A 409 -8.68 6.63 -27.42
CA PHE A 409 -8.73 8.02 -27.91
C PHE A 409 -7.66 8.19 -29.00
N LEU A 410 -8.07 8.69 -30.16
CA LEU A 410 -7.20 8.86 -31.31
C LEU A 410 -6.78 10.32 -31.49
N ASP A 411 -5.53 10.52 -31.88
CA ASP A 411 -5.01 11.82 -32.26
C ASP A 411 -5.57 12.29 -33.64
N SER A 412 -5.16 13.46 -34.07
CA SER A 412 -5.58 14.04 -35.36
C SER A 412 -5.14 13.24 -36.58
N HIS A 413 -4.24 12.25 -36.41
CA HIS A 413 -3.76 11.36 -37.45
C HIS A 413 -4.40 9.96 -37.38
N GLY A 414 -5.36 9.75 -36.50
CA GLY A 414 -6.06 8.49 -36.30
C GLY A 414 -5.22 7.41 -35.60
N LYS A 415 -4.21 7.82 -34.81
CA LYS A 415 -3.41 6.93 -33.96
C LYS A 415 -3.82 7.13 -32.50
N PRO A 416 -3.65 6.10 -31.64
CA PRO A 416 -3.87 6.29 -30.20
C PRO A 416 -2.99 7.42 -29.66
N ALA A 417 -3.63 8.40 -29.03
CA ALA A 417 -2.96 9.53 -28.40
C ALA A 417 -2.15 9.07 -27.20
N LEU A 418 -1.04 9.74 -26.91
CA LEU A 418 -0.14 9.40 -25.80
C LEU A 418 -0.36 10.27 -24.55
N GLY A 419 -1.04 11.40 -24.68
CA GLY A 419 -1.19 12.35 -23.58
C GLY A 419 0.14 13.04 -23.21
N GLN A 420 1.05 13.22 -24.16
CA GLN A 420 2.42 13.70 -23.95
C GLN A 420 2.74 14.97 -24.71
N GLY A 421 3.71 15.74 -24.23
CA GLY A 421 4.22 16.93 -24.90
C GLY A 421 3.14 17.99 -25.02
N ASN A 422 2.89 18.45 -26.26
CA ASN A 422 1.89 19.48 -26.57
C ASN A 422 0.49 18.90 -26.87
N GLU A 423 0.30 17.59 -26.67
CA GLU A 423 -0.94 16.87 -26.94
C GLU A 423 -1.40 16.11 -25.67
N PRO A 424 -1.69 16.83 -24.55
CA PRO A 424 -2.25 16.21 -23.36
C PRO A 424 -3.63 15.63 -23.67
N TYR A 425 -4.07 14.68 -22.86
CA TYR A 425 -5.47 14.28 -22.86
C TYR A 425 -6.35 15.44 -22.35
N GLN A 426 -7.56 15.55 -22.86
CA GLN A 426 -8.54 16.53 -22.38
C GLN A 426 -9.61 15.80 -21.55
N GLN A 427 -9.75 16.18 -20.27
CA GLN A 427 -10.89 15.75 -19.47
C GLN A 427 -12.18 16.33 -20.08
N GLY A 428 -13.19 15.53 -20.28
CA GLY A 428 -14.47 16.00 -20.82
C GLY A 428 -14.62 15.94 -22.36
N GLU A 429 -13.62 16.23 -23.18
CA GLU A 429 -13.69 15.96 -24.63
C GLU A 429 -13.76 14.46 -24.94
N ALA A 430 -13.26 13.68 -24.03
CA ALA A 430 -13.21 12.24 -24.13
C ALA A 430 -14.20 11.57 -23.15
N GLU A 431 -15.47 12.00 -23.17
CA GLU A 431 -16.51 11.52 -22.25
C GLU A 431 -16.32 10.08 -21.79
N GLY A 432 -16.17 9.87 -20.47
CA GLY A 432 -16.08 8.56 -19.86
C GLY A 432 -14.81 7.77 -20.23
N ARG A 433 -13.69 8.40 -20.56
CA ARG A 433 -12.41 7.73 -20.75
C ARG A 433 -11.55 7.79 -19.52
N SER A 434 -10.76 6.76 -19.31
CA SER A 434 -9.81 6.66 -18.19
C SER A 434 -8.46 6.13 -18.68
N VAL A 435 -7.38 6.44 -17.94
CA VAL A 435 -6.08 5.77 -18.09
C VAL A 435 -5.95 4.73 -16.98
N TYR A 436 -5.74 3.50 -17.36
CA TYR A 436 -5.44 2.39 -16.44
C TYR A 436 -3.94 2.14 -16.43
N THR A 437 -3.37 2.10 -15.25
CA THR A 437 -1.94 1.89 -15.07
C THR A 437 -1.70 0.75 -14.10
N VAL A 438 -0.98 -0.26 -14.54
CA VAL A 438 -0.38 -1.28 -13.68
C VAL A 438 0.99 -0.79 -13.23
N ALA A 439 1.25 -0.83 -11.94
CA ALA A 439 2.51 -0.40 -11.33
C ALA A 439 2.86 -1.29 -10.13
N GLY A 440 2.89 -2.61 -10.35
CA GLY A 440 3.22 -3.62 -9.34
C GLY A 440 4.71 -3.90 -9.22
N ASN A 441 5.56 -2.94 -9.50
CA ASN A 441 7.01 -3.13 -9.60
C ASN A 441 7.82 -2.24 -8.63
N ALA A 442 7.20 -1.81 -7.53
CA ALA A 442 7.88 -0.98 -6.54
C ALA A 442 8.81 -1.76 -5.59
N GLY A 443 8.63 -3.06 -5.48
CA GLY A 443 9.51 -3.92 -4.66
C GLY A 443 10.22 -5.00 -5.45
N LYS A 444 9.75 -5.31 -6.65
CA LYS A 444 10.34 -6.29 -7.55
C LYS A 444 9.85 -6.05 -8.98
N ALA A 445 10.61 -6.49 -9.96
CA ALA A 445 10.17 -6.50 -11.35
C ALA A 445 10.38 -7.89 -11.95
N ASP A 446 9.38 -8.38 -12.66
CA ASP A 446 9.45 -9.67 -13.32
C ASP A 446 10.48 -9.67 -14.46
N LYS A 447 11.25 -10.75 -14.53
CA LYS A 447 12.19 -10.99 -15.62
C LYS A 447 11.60 -12.00 -16.58
N GLU A 448 11.94 -11.87 -17.88
CA GLU A 448 11.55 -12.85 -18.87
C GLU A 448 12.07 -14.25 -18.51
N LYS A 449 11.15 -15.18 -18.33
CA LYS A 449 11.43 -16.58 -18.04
C LYS A 449 10.50 -17.44 -18.91
N PRO A 450 10.87 -17.67 -20.18
CA PRO A 450 10.00 -18.38 -21.13
C PRO A 450 9.49 -19.71 -20.58
N CYS A 451 8.22 -20.00 -20.83
CA CYS A 451 7.62 -21.25 -20.39
C CYS A 451 8.22 -22.45 -21.12
N PRO A 452 8.59 -23.52 -20.41
CA PRO A 452 8.85 -24.81 -21.02
C PRO A 452 7.61 -25.34 -21.76
N GLU A 453 7.81 -26.20 -22.76
CA GLU A 453 6.71 -26.80 -23.49
C GLU A 453 5.74 -27.55 -22.57
N GLY A 454 4.45 -27.20 -22.65
CA GLY A 454 3.40 -27.78 -21.82
C GLY A 454 3.29 -27.24 -20.40
N MET A 455 4.01 -26.19 -20.06
CA MET A 455 3.93 -25.49 -18.77
C MET A 455 3.50 -24.04 -18.98
N GLU A 456 2.51 -23.58 -18.21
CA GLU A 456 1.96 -22.21 -18.31
C GLU A 456 1.98 -21.44 -16.97
N MET A 457 2.64 -21.99 -15.96
CA MET A 457 2.70 -21.39 -14.62
C MET A 457 4.14 -21.15 -14.17
N GLY A 458 4.36 -20.03 -13.48
CA GLY A 458 5.67 -19.64 -12.97
C GLY A 458 6.67 -19.28 -14.07
N CYS A 459 6.18 -18.84 -15.24
CA CYS A 459 6.96 -18.49 -16.41
C CYS A 459 6.24 -17.44 -17.27
N THR A 460 6.96 -16.77 -18.16
CA THR A 460 6.40 -15.73 -19.04
C THR A 460 5.77 -16.36 -20.30
N LEU A 461 4.51 -16.05 -20.53
CA LEU A 461 3.81 -16.45 -21.75
C LEU A 461 4.30 -15.67 -22.98
N PRO A 462 4.09 -16.17 -24.22
CA PRO A 462 4.50 -15.48 -25.45
C PRO A 462 3.89 -14.09 -25.66
N ASN A 463 2.73 -13.82 -25.01
CA ASN A 463 2.03 -12.54 -25.03
C ASN A 463 2.39 -11.62 -23.84
N TRP A 464 3.44 -11.94 -23.08
CA TRP A 464 3.92 -11.16 -21.96
C TRP A 464 4.16 -9.70 -22.36
N LEU A 465 3.57 -8.78 -21.57
CA LEU A 465 3.56 -7.33 -21.80
C LEU A 465 3.13 -6.95 -23.23
N LYS A 466 2.06 -7.60 -23.74
CA LYS A 466 1.49 -7.33 -25.06
C LYS A 466 -0.02 -7.12 -25.03
N HIS A 467 -0.55 -6.60 -23.92
CA HIS A 467 -1.99 -6.30 -23.87
C HIS A 467 -2.33 -5.19 -24.89
N PRO A 468 -3.30 -5.40 -25.80
CA PRO A 468 -3.57 -4.45 -26.88
C PRO A 468 -4.15 -3.12 -26.39
N ALA A 469 -4.74 -3.08 -25.21
CA ALA A 469 -5.20 -1.83 -24.59
C ALA A 469 -4.07 -0.94 -24.09
N HIS A 470 -2.82 -1.42 -24.03
CA HIS A 470 -1.70 -0.67 -23.50
C HIS A 470 -0.89 0.03 -24.59
N ARG A 471 -0.28 1.16 -24.23
CA ARG A 471 0.63 1.89 -25.12
C ARG A 471 1.82 1.03 -25.52
N THR A 472 2.27 1.23 -26.75
CA THR A 472 3.46 0.56 -27.27
C THR A 472 4.71 1.38 -26.99
N PHE A 473 5.75 0.72 -26.47
CA PHE A 473 7.10 1.26 -26.34
C PHE A 473 7.95 0.82 -27.52
N ASN A 474 8.74 1.74 -28.06
CA ASN A 474 9.59 1.49 -29.22
C ASN A 474 11.07 1.37 -28.85
N GLU A 475 11.38 1.33 -27.58
CA GLU A 475 12.72 1.18 -27.03
C GLU A 475 13.22 -0.26 -27.26
N ALA A 476 14.47 -0.36 -27.71
CA ALA A 476 15.08 -1.66 -28.05
C ALA A 476 15.68 -2.40 -26.84
N ALA A 477 15.63 -1.82 -25.64
CA ALA A 477 16.16 -2.45 -24.44
C ALA A 477 15.32 -3.69 -24.07
N ALA A 478 15.98 -4.68 -23.46
CA ALA A 478 15.32 -5.95 -23.08
C ALA A 478 14.20 -5.75 -22.04
N GLU A 479 14.26 -4.68 -21.30
CA GLU A 479 13.29 -4.29 -20.26
C GLU A 479 11.98 -3.72 -20.83
N TYR A 480 11.98 -3.28 -22.12
CA TYR A 480 10.79 -2.80 -22.81
C TYR A 480 10.21 -3.91 -23.68
N LYS A 481 8.99 -4.34 -23.40
CA LYS A 481 8.34 -5.50 -24.02
C LYS A 481 7.10 -5.11 -24.82
N SER A 482 7.27 -4.27 -25.82
CA SER A 482 6.17 -3.72 -26.64
C SER A 482 5.24 -2.82 -25.84
N ASN A 483 4.37 -3.38 -24.98
CA ASN A 483 3.32 -2.63 -24.30
C ASN A 483 3.53 -2.56 -22.78
N GLY A 484 4.76 -2.70 -22.30
CA GLY A 484 5.11 -2.58 -20.89
C GLY A 484 6.61 -2.43 -20.64
N ILE A 485 6.95 -2.17 -19.37
CA ILE A 485 8.33 -2.00 -18.88
C ILE A 485 8.56 -2.95 -17.71
N ALA A 486 9.60 -3.78 -17.78
CA ALA A 486 10.00 -4.74 -16.77
C ALA A 486 11.19 -4.21 -15.95
N LEU A 487 11.06 -2.99 -15.42
CA LEU A 487 12.02 -2.33 -14.53
C LEU A 487 11.33 -1.97 -13.22
N LYS A 488 12.10 -1.90 -12.14
CA LYS A 488 11.64 -1.41 -10.84
C LYS A 488 11.34 0.09 -10.91
N GLY A 489 10.29 0.52 -10.24
CA GLY A 489 9.92 1.92 -10.20
C GLY A 489 8.62 2.15 -9.45
N SER A 490 8.17 3.39 -9.47
CA SER A 490 6.96 3.85 -8.80
C SER A 490 6.29 4.98 -9.58
N ILE A 491 5.07 5.33 -9.20
CA ILE A 491 4.34 6.42 -9.83
C ILE A 491 4.46 7.68 -9.00
N VAL A 492 4.78 8.79 -9.66
CA VAL A 492 4.65 10.14 -9.12
C VAL A 492 3.56 10.87 -9.88
N LEU A 493 2.56 11.34 -9.15
CA LEU A 493 1.39 12.02 -9.69
C LEU A 493 1.30 13.42 -9.10
N ASP A 494 1.21 14.41 -9.97
CA ASP A 494 0.96 15.82 -9.59
C ASP A 494 -0.40 16.24 -10.11
N ALA A 495 -1.23 16.80 -9.23
CA ALA A 495 -2.54 17.34 -9.56
C ALA A 495 -2.66 18.79 -9.12
N ASN A 496 -3.00 19.68 -10.05
CA ASN A 496 -3.37 21.06 -9.73
C ASN A 496 -4.78 21.37 -10.25
N LYS A 497 -5.16 22.63 -10.32
CA LYS A 497 -6.51 23.00 -10.73
C LYS A 497 -6.85 22.61 -12.17
N SER A 498 -5.88 22.57 -13.06
CA SER A 498 -6.10 22.41 -14.51
C SER A 498 -5.34 21.24 -15.14
N THR A 499 -4.42 20.61 -14.41
CA THR A 499 -3.61 19.51 -14.93
C THR A 499 -3.44 18.40 -13.89
N LEU A 500 -3.46 17.15 -14.37
CA LEU A 500 -3.04 15.96 -13.67
C LEU A 500 -1.94 15.30 -14.50
N THR A 501 -0.74 15.16 -13.94
CA THR A 501 0.40 14.55 -14.64
C THR A 501 0.91 13.35 -13.87
N SER A 502 0.89 12.19 -14.51
CA SER A 502 1.40 10.92 -13.98
C SER A 502 2.74 10.58 -14.63
N ARG A 503 3.71 10.14 -13.83
CA ARG A 503 5.06 9.74 -14.27
C ARG A 503 5.43 8.39 -13.67
N PHE A 504 6.00 7.52 -14.49
CA PHE A 504 6.68 6.33 -14.01
C PHE A 504 8.16 6.67 -13.81
N VAL A 505 8.61 6.59 -12.57
CA VAL A 505 9.99 6.91 -12.14
C VAL A 505 10.70 5.62 -11.73
N ASP A 506 11.84 5.34 -12.33
CA ASP A 506 12.64 4.15 -12.05
C ASP A 506 13.47 4.26 -10.75
N GLU A 507 14.16 3.18 -10.39
CA GLU A 507 15.05 3.11 -9.23
C GLU A 507 16.25 4.09 -9.27
N HIS A 508 16.50 4.72 -10.43
CA HIS A 508 17.54 5.71 -10.61
C HIS A 508 17.03 7.16 -10.60
N GLY A 509 15.74 7.35 -10.42
CA GLY A 509 15.07 8.66 -10.46
C GLY A 509 14.86 9.20 -11.87
N GLN A 510 14.83 8.33 -12.90
CA GLN A 510 14.57 8.71 -14.28
C GLN A 510 13.10 8.51 -14.63
N VAL A 511 12.50 9.48 -15.32
CA VAL A 511 11.13 9.36 -15.84
C VAL A 511 11.20 8.54 -17.14
N LEU A 512 10.65 7.33 -17.11
CA LEU A 512 10.63 6.42 -18.26
C LEU A 512 9.34 6.53 -19.08
N ASP A 513 8.24 6.95 -18.47
CA ASP A 513 6.97 7.26 -19.12
C ASP A 513 6.22 8.35 -18.35
N TYR A 514 5.34 9.07 -19.06
CA TYR A 514 4.43 10.03 -18.45
C TYR A 514 3.21 10.28 -19.34
N PHE A 515 2.17 10.84 -18.76
CA PHE A 515 1.07 11.45 -19.47
C PHE A 515 0.48 12.60 -18.65
N THR A 516 -0.23 13.49 -19.33
CA THR A 516 -0.94 14.60 -18.71
C THR A 516 -2.39 14.59 -19.17
N ILE A 517 -3.31 14.82 -18.23
CA ILE A 517 -4.71 15.14 -18.50
C ILE A 517 -4.88 16.60 -18.14
N THR A 518 -5.54 17.37 -19.00
CA THR A 518 -5.90 18.76 -18.75
C THR A 518 -7.42 18.91 -18.65
N ARG A 519 -7.85 19.93 -17.92
CA ARG A 519 -9.24 20.36 -17.85
C ARG A 519 -9.32 21.87 -18.07
N ASP A 520 -10.46 22.35 -18.61
CA ASP A 520 -10.74 23.75 -18.87
C ASP A 520 -11.01 24.57 -17.60
#